data_3112f0b70490f80bc20f05688b047894
#
_entry.id   3112f0b70490f80bc20f05688b047894
#
_cell.length_a   1.000
_cell.length_b   1.000
_cell.length_c   1.000
_cell.angle_alpha   90.00
_cell.angle_beta   90.00
_cell.angle_gamma   90.00
#
_symmetry.space_group_name_H-M   'P 1'
#
loop_
_entity.id
_entity.type
_entity.pdbx_description
1 polymer ?
#
loop_
_entity_poly.entity_id
_entity_poly.type
_entity_poly.pdbx_seq_one_letter_code
_entity_poly.pdbx_strand_id
1 'polypeptide(L)'
;MSDRVEVETLQVGQGGGRDLLADLYRPPNPNGCGVLLIYGGGFVEGDRRQLAGYGIALGRAGYTSLACEYRLAGEALWPAAIDDVHTAFDYFHGEAQSLGLASSKLAVSGNSAGGCLSLLLAGTSPLPVAASIAFYAPMDFLSDDARSKGSPRTMKYLLGDDVSEERLRAMSPLTYVGPTFPPTLLLTGNRDARVDWRESVRMCESLNDAGSRAELHVFDGLEHAFDLAPDYGRLSSALVTRFLDSHVLASTSSGIMS
;
A
#
# COMPACT_ATOMS: atom_id res chain seq x y z
N MET A 1 25.68 13.59 14.31
CA MET A 1 24.42 13.57 13.53
C MET A 1 23.38 12.81 14.35
N SER A 2 22.14 13.26 14.39
CA SER A 2 21.08 12.58 15.16
C SER A 2 20.77 11.22 14.52
N ASP A 3 20.79 10.11 15.29
CA ASP A 3 20.35 8.78 14.82
C ASP A 3 18.80 8.66 14.77
N ARG A 4 18.11 9.78 14.84
CA ARG A 4 16.65 9.83 14.95
C ARG A 4 16.02 10.08 13.58
N VAL A 5 14.95 9.33 13.27
CA VAL A 5 14.05 9.63 12.16
C VAL A 5 13.30 10.93 12.47
N GLU A 6 13.36 11.89 11.58
CA GLU A 6 12.62 13.15 11.68
C GLU A 6 11.24 12.99 11.06
N VAL A 7 10.23 13.62 11.66
CA VAL A 7 8.84 13.55 11.19
C VAL A 7 8.31 14.95 10.97
N GLU A 8 7.75 15.19 9.78
CA GLU A 8 7.19 16.47 9.36
C GLU A 8 5.83 16.23 8.71
N THR A 9 4.83 17.05 9.03
CA THR A 9 3.53 16.99 8.35
C THR A 9 3.51 17.98 7.18
N LEU A 10 3.14 17.49 6.00
CA LEU A 10 3.09 18.25 4.75
C LEU A 10 1.68 18.22 4.17
N GLN A 11 1.31 19.27 3.44
CA GLN A 11 0.18 19.25 2.53
C GLN A 11 0.65 18.68 1.19
N VAL A 12 0.01 17.59 0.77
CA VAL A 12 0.39 16.85 -0.46
C VAL A 12 -0.59 17.04 -1.62
N GLY A 13 -1.66 17.78 -1.38
CA GLY A 13 -2.66 18.07 -2.39
C GLY A 13 -3.99 18.50 -1.78
N GLN A 14 -5.04 18.40 -2.57
CA GLN A 14 -6.43 18.64 -2.15
C GLN A 14 -7.35 17.55 -2.69
N GLY A 15 -8.33 17.16 -1.89
CA GLY A 15 -9.38 16.22 -2.26
C GLY A 15 -10.75 16.72 -1.83
N GLY A 16 -11.68 16.93 -2.78
CA GLY A 16 -13.02 17.42 -2.45
C GLY A 16 -13.06 18.78 -1.76
N GLY A 17 -12.06 19.63 -1.99
CA GLY A 17 -11.97 20.96 -1.41
C GLY A 17 -11.31 21.02 -0.01
N ARG A 18 -10.84 19.89 0.54
CA ARG A 18 -10.01 19.88 1.74
C ARG A 18 -8.55 19.57 1.42
N ASP A 19 -7.66 20.06 2.26
CA ASP A 19 -6.25 19.72 2.18
C ASP A 19 -6.04 18.23 2.53
N LEU A 20 -5.19 17.57 1.74
CA LEU A 20 -4.70 16.22 2.02
C LEU A 20 -3.33 16.37 2.68
N LEU A 21 -3.22 15.82 3.89
CA LEU A 21 -1.99 15.86 4.65
C LEU A 21 -1.26 14.53 4.60
N ALA A 22 0.07 14.59 4.74
CA ALA A 22 0.88 13.40 4.91
C ALA A 22 1.99 13.65 5.94
N ASP A 23 2.39 12.59 6.65
CA ASP A 23 3.54 12.64 7.54
C ASP A 23 4.75 12.05 6.81
N LEU A 24 5.77 12.88 6.61
CA LEU A 24 7.04 12.53 6.01
C LEU A 24 8.03 12.07 7.08
N TYR A 25 8.54 10.86 6.95
CA TYR A 25 9.56 10.27 7.81
C TYR A 25 10.91 10.31 7.10
N ARG A 26 11.81 11.18 7.58
CA ARG A 26 13.15 11.35 7.01
C ARG A 26 14.16 10.47 7.74
N PRO A 27 14.84 9.55 7.06
CA PRO A 27 15.88 8.72 7.66
C PRO A 27 17.12 9.54 8.01
N PRO A 28 17.86 9.20 9.08
CA PRO A 28 19.14 9.84 9.38
C PRO A 28 20.22 9.53 8.33
N ASN A 29 20.13 8.38 7.66
CA ASN A 29 21.03 7.94 6.61
C ASN A 29 20.21 7.46 5.41
N PRO A 30 19.79 8.37 4.49
CA PRO A 30 18.90 8.02 3.39
C PRO A 30 19.60 7.14 2.33
N ASN A 31 18.88 6.12 1.84
CA ASN A 31 19.32 5.22 0.77
C ASN A 31 18.83 5.63 -0.63
N GLY A 32 18.13 6.75 -0.76
CA GLY A 32 17.60 7.28 -2.02
C GLY A 32 16.30 6.61 -2.52
N CYS A 33 15.69 5.76 -1.69
CA CYS A 33 14.41 5.10 -2.01
C CYS A 33 13.28 5.65 -1.14
N GLY A 34 12.06 5.69 -1.70
CA GLY A 34 10.86 6.18 -1.02
C GLY A 34 9.76 5.13 -0.92
N VAL A 35 8.90 5.23 0.11
CA VAL A 35 7.75 4.37 0.30
C VAL A 35 6.53 5.21 0.69
N LEU A 36 5.49 5.22 -0.17
CA LEU A 36 4.19 5.76 0.20
C LEU A 36 3.48 4.77 1.12
N LEU A 37 3.03 5.22 2.29
CA LEU A 37 2.34 4.41 3.30
C LEU A 37 0.85 4.77 3.34
N ILE A 38 -0.01 3.75 3.25
CA ILE A 38 -1.46 3.90 3.17
C ILE A 38 -2.12 3.08 4.27
N TYR A 39 -2.81 3.75 5.19
CA TYR A 39 -3.41 3.10 6.36
C TYR A 39 -4.70 2.32 6.02
N GLY A 40 -5.03 1.35 6.85
CA GLY A 40 -6.27 0.59 6.82
C GLY A 40 -7.41 1.26 7.56
N GLY A 41 -8.52 0.53 7.76
CA GLY A 41 -9.70 1.00 8.48
C GLY A 41 -10.99 0.82 7.67
N GLY A 42 -11.00 -0.16 6.74
CA GLY A 42 -12.19 -0.51 5.95
C GLY A 42 -12.72 0.62 5.07
N PHE A 43 -11.89 1.59 4.73
CA PHE A 43 -12.22 2.84 4.02
C PHE A 43 -13.16 3.78 4.79
N VAL A 44 -13.54 3.45 6.02
CA VAL A 44 -14.56 4.18 6.81
C VAL A 44 -13.97 4.89 8.02
N GLU A 45 -12.81 4.46 8.47
CA GLU A 45 -12.09 5.01 9.62
C GLU A 45 -10.59 4.91 9.41
N GLY A 46 -9.82 5.57 10.26
CA GLY A 46 -8.37 5.52 10.25
C GLY A 46 -7.73 6.89 10.13
N ASP A 47 -6.40 6.86 10.27
CA ASP A 47 -5.59 8.07 10.29
C ASP A 47 -4.14 7.70 9.93
N ARG A 48 -3.44 8.57 9.19
CA ARG A 48 -2.06 8.36 8.75
C ARG A 48 -1.08 8.06 9.89
N ARG A 49 -1.36 8.57 11.11
CA ARG A 49 -0.54 8.36 12.31
C ARG A 49 -0.54 6.91 12.79
N GLN A 50 -1.49 6.08 12.37
CA GLN A 50 -1.47 4.63 12.64
C GLN A 50 -0.22 3.95 12.08
N LEU A 51 0.40 4.55 11.04
CA LEU A 51 1.61 4.04 10.38
C LEU A 51 2.91 4.59 10.96
N ALA A 52 2.86 5.37 12.06
CA ALA A 52 4.05 6.01 12.64
C ALA A 52 5.14 5.01 13.03
N GLY A 53 4.77 3.89 13.64
CA GLY A 53 5.72 2.82 13.98
C GLY A 53 6.41 2.24 12.75
N TYR A 54 5.65 2.08 11.68
CA TYR A 54 6.14 1.54 10.41
C TYR A 54 7.03 2.55 9.67
N GLY A 55 6.63 3.82 9.62
CA GLY A 55 7.44 4.90 9.06
C GLY A 55 8.79 5.06 9.79
N ILE A 56 8.80 4.94 11.13
CA ILE A 56 10.03 4.96 11.93
C ILE A 56 10.91 3.73 11.64
N ALA A 57 10.30 2.53 11.50
CA ALA A 57 11.06 1.30 11.22
C ALA A 57 11.75 1.38 9.85
N LEU A 58 11.03 1.82 8.81
CA LEU A 58 11.59 2.06 7.47
C LEU A 58 12.66 3.16 7.47
N GLY A 59 12.41 4.26 8.21
CA GLY A 59 13.39 5.34 8.36
C GLY A 59 14.70 4.87 8.98
N ARG A 60 14.66 3.98 9.98
CA ARG A 60 15.86 3.36 10.56
C ARG A 60 16.62 2.46 9.56
N ALA A 61 15.90 1.90 8.59
CA ALA A 61 16.47 1.11 7.50
C ALA A 61 16.94 1.98 6.29
N GLY A 62 16.82 3.31 6.39
CA GLY A 62 17.30 4.25 5.38
C GLY A 62 16.25 4.67 4.34
N TYR A 63 15.03 4.19 4.43
CA TYR A 63 13.94 4.55 3.51
C TYR A 63 13.24 5.83 3.96
N THR A 64 13.06 6.78 3.05
CA THR A 64 12.13 7.90 3.27
C THR A 64 10.71 7.40 3.07
N SER A 65 9.80 7.67 4.02
CA SER A 65 8.40 7.26 3.84
C SER A 65 7.44 8.43 4.02
N LEU A 66 6.33 8.38 3.28
CA LEU A 66 5.27 9.37 3.28
C LEU A 66 3.95 8.70 3.63
N ALA A 67 3.44 8.87 4.86
CA ALA A 67 2.16 8.32 5.29
C ALA A 67 1.04 9.30 4.91
N CYS A 68 0.23 8.97 3.91
CA CYS A 68 -0.77 9.88 3.36
C CYS A 68 -2.16 9.70 3.99
N GLU A 69 -2.94 10.77 3.95
CA GLU A 69 -4.39 10.75 4.15
C GLU A 69 -5.10 10.42 2.84
N TYR A 70 -6.31 9.95 2.98
CA TYR A 70 -7.30 9.84 1.91
C TYR A 70 -8.70 10.08 2.49
N ARG A 71 -9.66 10.51 1.66
CA ARG A 71 -11.05 10.72 2.06
C ARG A 71 -11.70 9.38 2.39
N LEU A 72 -12.29 9.32 3.58
CA LEU A 72 -13.06 8.18 4.04
C LEU A 72 -14.46 8.17 3.42
N ALA A 73 -15.13 7.03 3.41
CA ALA A 73 -16.46 6.89 2.82
C ALA A 73 -17.52 7.81 3.43
N GLY A 74 -17.32 8.25 4.68
CA GLY A 74 -18.16 9.26 5.32
C GLY A 74 -17.98 10.67 4.77
N GLU A 75 -16.86 10.95 4.09
CA GLU A 75 -16.55 12.23 3.46
C GLU A 75 -16.90 12.20 1.96
N ALA A 76 -16.57 11.11 1.27
CA ALA A 76 -16.85 10.96 -0.15
C ALA A 76 -16.91 9.48 -0.55
N LEU A 77 -17.78 9.18 -1.52
CA LEU A 77 -17.90 7.83 -2.06
C LEU A 77 -16.69 7.47 -2.94
N TRP A 78 -16.50 6.18 -3.17
CA TRP A 78 -15.58 5.68 -4.19
C TRP A 78 -15.84 6.36 -5.56
N PRO A 79 -14.80 6.82 -6.31
CA PRO A 79 -13.37 6.49 -6.16
C PRO A 79 -12.54 7.47 -5.32
N ALA A 80 -13.13 8.36 -4.54
CA ALA A 80 -12.42 9.45 -3.86
C ALA A 80 -11.16 9.01 -3.09
N ALA A 81 -11.20 7.83 -2.43
CA ALA A 81 -10.06 7.33 -1.66
C ALA A 81 -8.84 7.01 -2.55
N ILE A 82 -9.05 6.36 -3.69
CA ILE A 82 -7.96 6.05 -4.62
C ILE A 82 -7.46 7.31 -5.36
N ASP A 83 -8.35 8.26 -5.68
CA ASP A 83 -7.97 9.54 -6.30
C ASP A 83 -7.03 10.33 -5.38
N ASP A 84 -7.31 10.34 -4.06
CA ASP A 84 -6.47 11.01 -3.07
C ASP A 84 -5.11 10.32 -2.90
N VAL A 85 -5.08 8.99 -2.97
CA VAL A 85 -3.83 8.22 -2.94
C VAL A 85 -2.99 8.48 -4.18
N HIS A 86 -3.59 8.59 -5.37
CA HIS A 86 -2.89 9.05 -6.58
C HIS A 86 -2.32 10.45 -6.38
N THR A 87 -3.11 11.39 -5.85
CA THR A 87 -2.64 12.75 -5.56
C THR A 87 -1.42 12.76 -4.64
N ALA A 88 -1.42 11.95 -3.58
CA ALA A 88 -0.28 11.82 -2.68
C ALA A 88 0.94 11.19 -3.36
N PHE A 89 0.74 10.21 -4.24
CA PHE A 89 1.83 9.58 -4.99
C PHE A 89 2.42 10.52 -6.02
N ASP A 90 1.59 11.28 -6.74
CA ASP A 90 2.01 12.29 -7.71
C ASP A 90 2.86 13.38 -7.04
N TYR A 91 2.43 13.84 -5.84
CA TYR A 91 3.23 14.75 -5.02
C TYR A 91 4.58 14.12 -4.65
N PHE A 92 4.58 12.88 -4.13
CA PHE A 92 5.81 12.21 -3.70
C PHE A 92 6.77 11.98 -4.87
N HIS A 93 6.24 11.65 -6.04
CA HIS A 93 7.03 11.51 -7.27
C HIS A 93 7.58 12.86 -7.75
N GLY A 94 6.76 13.91 -7.73
CA GLY A 94 7.17 15.26 -8.12
C GLY A 94 8.26 15.84 -7.22
N GLU A 95 8.17 15.58 -5.91
CA GLU A 95 9.13 16.04 -4.91
C GLU A 95 10.32 15.07 -4.69
N ALA A 96 10.40 13.98 -5.43
CA ALA A 96 11.43 12.95 -5.20
C ALA A 96 12.86 13.55 -5.18
N GLN A 97 13.19 14.38 -6.15
CA GLN A 97 14.52 15.00 -6.24
C GLN A 97 14.81 15.93 -5.06
N SER A 98 13.87 16.75 -4.64
CA SER A 98 14.02 17.67 -3.49
C SER A 98 14.19 16.90 -2.17
N LEU A 99 13.60 15.70 -2.10
CA LEU A 99 13.70 14.77 -0.98
C LEU A 99 14.97 13.88 -1.04
N GLY A 100 15.81 14.02 -2.07
CA GLY A 100 17.00 13.20 -2.26
C GLY A 100 16.69 11.76 -2.71
N LEU A 101 15.54 11.55 -3.37
CA LEU A 101 15.07 10.26 -3.83
C LEU A 101 15.20 10.13 -5.35
N ALA A 102 15.33 8.90 -5.84
CA ALA A 102 15.13 8.60 -7.24
C ALA A 102 13.63 8.30 -7.47
N SER A 103 12.98 9.04 -8.39
CA SER A 103 11.56 8.84 -8.68
C SER A 103 11.22 7.44 -9.21
N SER A 104 12.20 6.75 -9.82
CA SER A 104 12.09 5.34 -10.22
C SER A 104 12.22 4.34 -9.07
N LYS A 105 12.48 4.80 -7.84
CA LYS A 105 12.65 4.00 -6.61
C LYS A 105 11.58 4.31 -5.56
N LEU A 106 10.39 4.67 -6.00
CA LEU A 106 9.24 4.88 -5.14
C LEU A 106 8.37 3.64 -5.09
N ALA A 107 8.25 3.04 -3.92
CA ALA A 107 7.37 1.92 -3.62
C ALA A 107 6.10 2.39 -2.91
N VAL A 108 5.11 1.51 -2.83
CA VAL A 108 3.88 1.74 -2.07
C VAL A 108 3.63 0.60 -1.09
N SER A 109 3.09 0.90 0.08
CA SER A 109 2.78 -0.10 1.10
C SER A 109 1.51 0.29 1.84
N GLY A 110 0.68 -0.71 2.15
CA GLY A 110 -0.52 -0.47 2.95
C GLY A 110 -1.05 -1.72 3.63
N ASN A 111 -1.92 -1.50 4.60
CA ASN A 111 -2.53 -2.57 5.36
C ASN A 111 -4.07 -2.56 5.22
N SER A 112 -4.71 -3.74 5.12
CA SER A 112 -6.16 -3.88 4.97
C SER A 112 -6.70 -3.05 3.79
N ALA A 113 -7.61 -2.11 4.02
CA ALA A 113 -8.09 -1.17 3.01
C ALA A 113 -6.95 -0.38 2.34
N GLY A 114 -5.94 0.05 3.10
CA GLY A 114 -4.73 0.68 2.55
C GLY A 114 -3.89 -0.26 1.71
N GLY A 115 -3.87 -1.55 2.02
CA GLY A 115 -3.24 -2.59 1.19
C GLY A 115 -3.96 -2.75 -0.16
N CYS A 116 -5.29 -2.70 -0.16
CA CYS A 116 -6.09 -2.64 -1.38
C CYS A 116 -5.74 -1.40 -2.22
N LEU A 117 -5.71 -0.22 -1.58
CA LEU A 117 -5.34 1.03 -2.26
C LEU A 117 -3.89 1.01 -2.79
N SER A 118 -2.95 0.37 -2.08
CA SER A 118 -1.56 0.22 -2.56
C SER A 118 -1.47 -0.64 -3.83
N LEU A 119 -2.22 -1.74 -3.88
CA LEU A 119 -2.29 -2.61 -5.06
C LEU A 119 -3.03 -1.93 -6.23
N LEU A 120 -4.10 -1.17 -5.94
CA LEU A 120 -4.80 -0.40 -6.96
C LEU A 120 -3.90 0.68 -7.55
N LEU A 121 -3.20 1.45 -6.71
CA LEU A 121 -2.22 2.43 -7.19
C LEU A 121 -1.16 1.75 -8.06
N ALA A 122 -0.62 0.61 -7.63
CA ALA A 122 0.38 -0.14 -8.39
C ALA A 122 -0.12 -0.58 -9.79
N GLY A 123 -1.41 -0.92 -9.91
CA GLY A 123 -2.02 -1.37 -11.17
C GLY A 123 -2.58 -0.27 -12.05
N THR A 124 -2.79 0.96 -11.51
CA THR A 124 -3.49 2.05 -12.23
C THR A 124 -2.67 3.32 -12.38
N SER A 125 -1.55 3.46 -11.67
CA SER A 125 -0.71 4.66 -11.75
C SER A 125 -0.07 4.81 -13.13
N PRO A 126 -0.16 6.01 -13.74
CA PRO A 126 0.59 6.34 -14.95
C PRO A 126 2.08 6.56 -14.65
N LEU A 127 2.44 6.79 -13.38
CA LEU A 127 3.81 6.95 -12.92
C LEU A 127 4.38 5.60 -12.48
N PRO A 128 5.70 5.38 -12.62
CA PRO A 128 6.32 4.12 -12.25
C PRO A 128 6.24 3.87 -10.74
N VAL A 129 5.73 2.71 -10.35
CA VAL A 129 5.75 2.17 -8.99
C VAL A 129 6.83 1.09 -8.94
N ALA A 130 7.85 1.27 -8.09
CA ALA A 130 9.01 0.38 -8.05
C ALA A 130 8.70 -0.97 -7.38
N ALA A 131 7.81 -1.00 -6.42
CA ALA A 131 7.32 -2.19 -5.72
C ALA A 131 6.00 -1.90 -5.00
N SER A 132 5.20 -2.93 -4.76
CA SER A 132 3.97 -2.85 -3.97
C SER A 132 4.01 -3.82 -2.79
N ILE A 133 3.53 -3.39 -1.63
CA ILE A 133 3.44 -4.20 -0.42
C ILE A 133 2.02 -4.12 0.13
N ALA A 134 1.39 -5.27 0.35
CA ALA A 134 0.03 -5.32 0.89
C ALA A 134 -0.08 -6.31 2.05
N PHE A 135 -0.57 -5.82 3.18
CA PHE A 135 -0.86 -6.61 4.37
C PHE A 135 -2.35 -6.94 4.41
N TYR A 136 -2.71 -8.21 4.46
CA TYR A 136 -4.07 -8.73 4.65
C TYR A 136 -5.15 -7.89 3.91
N ALA A 137 -4.88 -7.55 2.65
CA ALA A 137 -5.71 -6.67 1.84
C ALA A 137 -6.86 -7.42 1.15
N PRO A 138 -8.05 -6.84 1.02
CA PRO A 138 -9.06 -7.32 0.09
C PRO A 138 -8.59 -7.03 -1.34
N MET A 139 -8.72 -8.01 -2.24
CA MET A 139 -8.15 -7.94 -3.59
C MET A 139 -9.17 -8.21 -4.70
N ASP A 140 -10.32 -8.80 -4.35
CA ASP A 140 -11.39 -9.15 -5.29
C ASP A 140 -12.77 -8.94 -4.69
N PHE A 141 -13.41 -7.83 -5.02
CA PHE A 141 -14.78 -7.50 -4.58
C PHE A 141 -15.87 -8.14 -5.44
N LEU A 142 -15.50 -8.90 -6.49
CA LEU A 142 -16.42 -9.65 -7.34
C LEU A 142 -16.65 -11.06 -6.82
N SER A 143 -15.72 -11.63 -6.05
CA SER A 143 -15.83 -12.98 -5.52
C SER A 143 -17.00 -13.10 -4.51
N ASP A 144 -17.63 -14.28 -4.47
CA ASP A 144 -18.70 -14.54 -3.49
C ASP A 144 -18.18 -14.43 -2.05
N ASP A 145 -16.93 -14.79 -1.79
CA ASP A 145 -16.27 -14.64 -0.49
C ASP A 145 -16.16 -13.16 -0.07
N ALA A 146 -15.78 -12.28 -0.98
CA ALA A 146 -15.71 -10.83 -0.71
C ALA A 146 -17.11 -10.26 -0.44
N ARG A 147 -18.14 -10.71 -1.18
CA ARG A 147 -19.53 -10.30 -0.98
C ARG A 147 -20.10 -10.82 0.33
N SER A 148 -19.69 -12.00 0.79
CA SER A 148 -20.17 -12.59 2.04
C SER A 148 -19.52 -11.96 3.28
N LYS A 149 -18.27 -11.48 3.17
CA LYS A 149 -17.50 -10.87 4.27
C LYS A 149 -17.64 -9.34 4.30
N GLY A 150 -17.81 -8.70 3.14
CA GLY A 150 -18.25 -7.31 3.05
C GLY A 150 -19.74 -7.24 3.24
N SER A 151 -20.21 -6.80 4.41
CA SER A 151 -21.65 -6.60 4.60
C SER A 151 -22.19 -5.75 3.45
N PRO A 152 -23.40 -6.06 2.88
CA PRO A 152 -24.05 -5.22 1.87
C PRO A 152 -24.16 -3.76 2.31
N ARG A 153 -24.21 -3.53 3.62
CA ARG A 153 -24.20 -2.21 4.23
C ARG A 153 -22.84 -1.49 4.04
N THR A 154 -21.73 -2.22 4.13
CA THR A 154 -20.40 -1.65 3.92
C THR A 154 -20.21 -1.26 2.46
N MET A 155 -20.60 -2.11 1.51
CA MET A 155 -20.52 -1.79 0.09
C MET A 155 -21.40 -0.59 -0.27
N LYS A 156 -22.63 -0.54 0.26
CA LYS A 156 -23.51 0.62 0.08
C LYS A 156 -22.93 1.90 0.68
N TYR A 157 -22.24 1.79 1.81
CA TYR A 157 -21.58 2.93 2.44
C TYR A 157 -20.40 3.46 1.62
N LEU A 158 -19.64 2.56 0.97
CA LEU A 158 -18.51 2.90 0.10
C LEU A 158 -18.94 3.43 -1.27
N LEU A 159 -19.94 2.78 -1.87
CA LEU A 159 -20.33 2.99 -3.27
C LEU A 159 -21.62 3.82 -3.42
N GLY A 160 -22.35 4.05 -2.34
CA GLY A 160 -23.70 4.62 -2.40
C GLY A 160 -24.72 3.60 -2.93
N ASP A 161 -25.71 4.07 -3.68
CA ASP A 161 -26.77 3.22 -4.22
C ASP A 161 -26.34 2.43 -5.48
N ASP A 162 -25.25 2.83 -6.13
CA ASP A 162 -24.70 2.14 -7.31
C ASP A 162 -23.61 1.12 -6.90
N VAL A 163 -24.05 -0.11 -6.60
CA VAL A 163 -23.18 -1.26 -6.34
C VAL A 163 -23.12 -2.14 -7.59
N SER A 164 -22.79 -1.54 -8.73
CA SER A 164 -22.64 -2.26 -10.00
C SER A 164 -21.38 -3.13 -10.05
N GLU A 165 -21.43 -4.17 -10.89
CA GLU A 165 -20.26 -5.03 -11.14
C GLU A 165 -19.06 -4.22 -11.66
N GLU A 166 -19.32 -3.21 -12.50
CA GLU A 166 -18.27 -2.32 -13.02
C GLU A 166 -17.52 -1.60 -11.88
N ARG A 167 -18.24 -1.06 -10.90
CA ARG A 167 -17.62 -0.37 -9.76
C ARG A 167 -16.90 -1.33 -8.81
N LEU A 168 -17.45 -2.52 -8.59
CA LEU A 168 -16.77 -3.57 -7.81
C LEU A 168 -15.49 -4.01 -8.52
N ARG A 169 -15.53 -4.15 -9.84
CA ARG A 169 -14.36 -4.46 -10.67
C ARG A 169 -13.30 -3.37 -10.57
N ALA A 170 -13.69 -2.11 -10.65
CA ALA A 170 -12.78 -0.97 -10.50
C ALA A 170 -12.12 -0.89 -9.11
N MET A 171 -12.78 -1.42 -8.07
CA MET A 171 -12.21 -1.54 -6.72
C MET A 171 -11.33 -2.76 -6.50
N SER A 172 -11.33 -3.73 -7.42
CA SER A 172 -10.66 -5.02 -7.27
C SER A 172 -9.23 -4.97 -7.83
N PRO A 173 -8.18 -4.97 -7.00
CA PRO A 173 -6.78 -4.98 -7.47
C PRO A 173 -6.49 -6.12 -8.45
N LEU A 174 -7.09 -7.30 -8.24
CA LEU A 174 -6.91 -8.47 -9.08
C LEU A 174 -7.27 -8.21 -10.57
N THR A 175 -8.16 -7.24 -10.82
CA THR A 175 -8.57 -6.83 -12.19
C THR A 175 -7.42 -6.20 -12.99
N TYR A 176 -6.44 -5.61 -12.30
CA TYR A 176 -5.36 -4.85 -12.94
C TYR A 176 -4.05 -5.64 -13.05
N VAL A 177 -4.07 -6.92 -12.69
CA VAL A 177 -2.89 -7.80 -12.82
C VAL A 177 -2.50 -7.94 -14.28
N GLY A 178 -1.22 -7.71 -14.54
CA GLY A 178 -0.64 -7.83 -15.91
C GLY A 178 0.89 -7.88 -15.85
N PRO A 179 1.54 -8.07 -16.99
CA PRO A 179 3.00 -8.31 -17.07
C PRO A 179 3.85 -7.12 -16.62
N THR A 180 3.26 -5.93 -16.52
CA THR A 180 3.92 -4.70 -16.08
C THR A 180 3.65 -4.36 -14.61
N PHE A 181 2.88 -5.20 -13.90
CA PHE A 181 2.62 -4.99 -12.47
C PHE A 181 3.95 -5.05 -11.70
N PRO A 182 4.21 -4.11 -10.76
CA PRO A 182 5.50 -4.08 -10.07
C PRO A 182 5.70 -5.32 -9.19
N PRO A 183 6.97 -5.64 -8.81
CA PRO A 183 7.24 -6.65 -7.80
C PRO A 183 6.39 -6.42 -6.56
N THR A 184 5.72 -7.47 -6.07
CA THR A 184 4.70 -7.35 -5.02
C THR A 184 4.97 -8.31 -3.87
N LEU A 185 4.93 -7.77 -2.64
CA LEU A 185 5.00 -8.53 -1.39
C LEU A 185 3.62 -8.58 -0.74
N LEU A 186 3.14 -9.78 -0.45
CA LEU A 186 1.86 -10.03 0.21
C LEU A 186 2.09 -10.70 1.57
N LEU A 187 1.47 -10.14 2.62
CA LEU A 187 1.56 -10.67 3.98
C LEU A 187 0.16 -10.88 4.55
N THR A 188 -0.15 -12.09 5.03
CA THR A 188 -1.48 -12.42 5.52
C THR A 188 -1.44 -13.46 6.63
N GLY A 189 -2.45 -13.47 7.51
CA GLY A 189 -2.64 -14.49 8.53
C GLY A 189 -3.73 -15.47 8.13
N ASN A 190 -3.54 -16.78 8.37
CA ASN A 190 -4.51 -17.79 7.93
C ASN A 190 -5.75 -17.94 8.85
N ARG A 191 -5.82 -17.15 9.93
CA ARG A 191 -7.00 -17.05 10.82
C ARG A 191 -7.73 -15.71 10.68
N ASP A 192 -7.39 -14.93 9.65
CA ASP A 192 -8.07 -13.67 9.37
C ASP A 192 -9.56 -13.91 9.10
N ALA A 193 -10.41 -13.34 9.99
CA ALA A 193 -11.86 -13.44 9.90
C ALA A 193 -12.50 -12.30 9.09
N ARG A 194 -11.71 -11.30 8.67
CA ARG A 194 -12.19 -10.13 7.91
C ARG A 194 -11.91 -10.25 6.41
N VAL A 195 -10.69 -10.70 6.06
CA VAL A 195 -10.25 -10.91 4.68
C VAL A 195 -9.74 -12.34 4.56
N ASP A 196 -10.27 -13.10 3.63
CA ASP A 196 -9.78 -14.46 3.40
C ASP A 196 -8.34 -14.42 2.89
N TRP A 197 -7.41 -15.02 3.62
CA TRP A 197 -6.02 -15.12 3.24
C TRP A 197 -5.79 -15.71 1.84
N ARG A 198 -6.78 -16.50 1.35
CA ARG A 198 -6.76 -17.06 -0.01
C ARG A 198 -6.86 -16.00 -1.10
N GLU A 199 -7.32 -14.79 -0.78
CA GLU A 199 -7.25 -13.66 -1.73
C GLU A 199 -5.79 -13.30 -2.03
N SER A 200 -4.92 -13.30 -1.00
CA SER A 200 -3.48 -13.11 -1.20
C SER A 200 -2.84 -14.25 -2.00
N VAL A 201 -3.30 -15.48 -1.82
CA VAL A 201 -2.84 -16.62 -2.65
C VAL A 201 -3.21 -16.42 -4.11
N ARG A 202 -4.49 -16.12 -4.40
CA ARG A 202 -4.96 -15.88 -5.78
C ARG A 202 -4.20 -14.72 -6.44
N MET A 203 -3.97 -13.63 -5.69
CA MET A 203 -3.22 -12.49 -6.21
C MET A 203 -1.77 -12.88 -6.54
N CYS A 204 -1.10 -13.63 -5.66
CA CYS A 204 0.27 -14.11 -5.87
C CYS A 204 0.37 -15.01 -7.11
N GLU A 205 -0.54 -15.96 -7.25
CA GLU A 205 -0.63 -16.86 -8.41
C GLU A 205 -0.86 -16.05 -9.70
N SER A 206 -1.86 -15.16 -9.71
CA SER A 206 -2.19 -14.33 -10.87
C SER A 206 -1.03 -13.44 -11.31
N LEU A 207 -0.29 -12.83 -10.36
CA LEU A 207 0.89 -12.02 -10.67
C LEU A 207 2.01 -12.87 -11.30
N ASN A 208 2.30 -14.04 -10.73
CA ASN A 208 3.32 -14.95 -11.26
C ASN A 208 2.93 -15.49 -12.65
N ASP A 209 1.67 -15.86 -12.86
CA ASP A 209 1.15 -16.31 -14.16
C ASP A 209 1.22 -15.20 -15.23
N ALA A 210 1.05 -13.94 -14.82
CA ALA A 210 1.22 -12.78 -15.70
C ALA A 210 2.70 -12.43 -15.97
N GLY A 211 3.66 -13.12 -15.36
CA GLY A 211 5.10 -12.84 -15.50
C GLY A 211 5.63 -11.74 -14.57
N SER A 212 4.83 -11.24 -13.66
CA SER A 212 5.26 -10.34 -12.60
C SER A 212 5.85 -11.10 -11.42
N ARG A 213 6.61 -10.42 -10.56
CA ARG A 213 7.23 -11.05 -9.39
C ARG A 213 6.33 -10.87 -8.17
N ALA A 214 5.92 -11.96 -7.54
CA ALA A 214 5.16 -11.92 -6.30
C ALA A 214 5.79 -12.81 -5.22
N GLU A 215 5.88 -12.29 -4.01
CA GLU A 215 6.29 -13.01 -2.81
C GLU A 215 5.13 -13.00 -1.81
N LEU A 216 4.79 -14.16 -1.24
CA LEU A 216 3.69 -14.32 -0.29
C LEU A 216 4.19 -14.93 1.00
N HIS A 217 3.82 -14.32 2.14
CA HIS A 217 3.97 -14.89 3.48
C HIS A 217 2.61 -15.13 4.11
N VAL A 218 2.31 -16.38 4.42
CA VAL A 218 1.12 -16.79 5.17
C VAL A 218 1.54 -17.18 6.57
N PHE A 219 1.12 -16.41 7.57
CA PHE A 219 1.43 -16.65 8.96
C PHE A 219 0.38 -17.56 9.60
N ASP A 220 0.83 -18.69 10.18
CA ASP A 220 -0.06 -19.63 10.83
C ASP A 220 -0.63 -19.08 12.14
N GLY A 221 -1.94 -19.27 12.33
CA GLY A 221 -2.65 -18.88 13.53
C GLY A 221 -2.92 -17.39 13.70
N LEU A 222 -2.46 -16.51 12.78
CA LEU A 222 -2.63 -15.08 12.93
C LEU A 222 -3.93 -14.56 12.31
N GLU A 223 -4.51 -13.58 13.01
CA GLU A 223 -5.74 -12.88 12.62
C GLU A 223 -5.44 -11.60 11.85
N HIS A 224 -6.49 -10.85 11.49
CA HIS A 224 -6.37 -9.52 10.87
C HIS A 224 -5.56 -8.55 11.74
N ALA A 225 -4.77 -7.67 11.13
CA ALA A 225 -3.94 -6.67 11.81
C ALA A 225 -2.89 -7.26 12.77
N PHE A 226 -2.35 -8.43 12.45
CA PHE A 226 -1.35 -9.13 13.26
C PHE A 226 -0.05 -8.33 13.48
N ASP A 227 0.28 -7.45 12.56
CA ASP A 227 1.45 -6.57 12.60
C ASP A 227 1.39 -5.49 13.69
N LEU A 228 0.23 -5.26 14.30
CA LEU A 228 0.08 -4.41 15.48
C LEU A 228 0.71 -5.04 16.73
N ALA A 229 0.86 -6.36 16.77
CA ALA A 229 1.62 -7.03 17.83
C ALA A 229 3.13 -6.77 17.61
N PRO A 230 3.86 -6.30 18.66
CA PRO A 230 5.24 -5.81 18.50
C PRO A 230 6.22 -6.81 17.85
N ASP A 231 6.06 -8.11 18.10
CA ASP A 231 6.93 -9.15 17.54
C ASP A 231 6.69 -9.31 16.04
N TYR A 232 5.42 -9.35 15.64
CA TYR A 232 5.04 -9.47 14.23
C TYR A 232 5.24 -8.16 13.47
N GLY A 233 5.07 -7.00 14.11
CA GLY A 233 5.41 -5.71 13.53
C GLY A 233 6.90 -5.61 13.19
N ARG A 234 7.78 -6.09 14.08
CA ARG A 234 9.24 -6.15 13.80
C ARG A 234 9.56 -7.14 12.68
N LEU A 235 8.97 -8.33 12.71
CA LEU A 235 9.18 -9.34 11.68
C LEU A 235 8.70 -8.84 10.32
N SER A 236 7.50 -8.28 10.24
CA SER A 236 6.94 -7.73 9.01
C SER A 236 7.78 -6.58 8.46
N SER A 237 8.24 -5.66 9.31
CA SER A 237 9.13 -4.58 8.89
C SER A 237 10.45 -5.11 8.31
N ALA A 238 11.03 -6.18 8.91
CA ALA A 238 12.24 -6.80 8.38
C ALA A 238 12.01 -7.48 7.04
N LEU A 239 10.87 -8.17 6.84
CA LEU A 239 10.50 -8.77 5.56
C LEU A 239 10.32 -7.71 4.47
N VAL A 240 9.63 -6.62 4.79
CA VAL A 240 9.44 -5.50 3.87
C VAL A 240 10.77 -4.85 3.50
N THR A 241 11.65 -4.58 4.47
CA THR A 241 12.97 -4.02 4.22
C THR A 241 13.78 -4.92 3.28
N ARG A 242 13.84 -6.23 3.58
CA ARG A 242 14.52 -7.20 2.72
C ARG A 242 13.97 -7.21 1.30
N PHE A 243 12.65 -7.17 1.15
CA PHE A 243 12.00 -7.14 -0.15
C PHE A 243 12.34 -5.86 -0.94
N LEU A 244 12.27 -4.71 -0.28
CA LEU A 244 12.63 -3.42 -0.87
C LEU A 244 14.12 -3.36 -1.24
N ASP A 245 15.02 -3.89 -0.40
CA ASP A 245 16.45 -3.98 -0.71
C ASP A 245 16.69 -4.78 -1.99
N SER A 246 15.97 -5.90 -2.16
CA SER A 246 16.15 -6.79 -3.30
C SER A 246 15.56 -6.25 -4.61
N HIS A 247 14.43 -5.52 -4.54
CA HIS A 247 13.66 -5.13 -5.73
C HIS A 247 13.75 -3.64 -6.06
N VAL A 248 14.03 -2.79 -5.09
CA VAL A 248 14.06 -1.33 -5.26
C VAL A 248 15.48 -0.79 -5.14
N LEU A 249 16.19 -1.13 -4.06
CA LEU A 249 17.53 -0.60 -3.82
C LEU A 249 18.55 -1.19 -4.80
N ALA A 250 18.57 -2.52 -5.00
CA ALA A 250 19.51 -3.24 -5.85
C ALA A 250 19.29 -3.07 -7.36
N SER A 251 18.17 -2.51 -7.81
CA SER A 251 17.79 -2.43 -9.23
C SER A 251 18.66 -1.50 -10.11
N THR A 252 19.75 -0.94 -9.59
CA THR A 252 20.70 -0.09 -10.34
C THR A 252 21.88 -0.85 -10.94
N SER A 253 22.01 -2.17 -10.74
CA SER A 253 23.22 -2.94 -11.12
C SER A 253 23.07 -3.81 -12.38
N SER A 254 21.91 -3.83 -13.06
CA SER A 254 21.65 -4.73 -14.20
C SER A 254 21.86 -4.08 -15.58
N GLY A 255 22.52 -2.97 -15.65
CA GLY A 255 22.70 -2.17 -16.88
C GLY A 255 24.06 -2.25 -17.56
N ILE A 256 24.94 -3.22 -17.25
CA ILE A 256 26.16 -3.48 -18.04
C ILE A 256 26.57 -4.93 -17.85
N MET A 257 26.05 -5.84 -18.65
CA MET A 257 26.74 -7.04 -19.17
C MET A 257 25.90 -7.56 -20.35
N SER A 258 26.23 -7.15 -21.51
CA SER A 258 26.00 -7.82 -22.79
C SER A 258 27.29 -8.45 -23.26
#